data_6e5db037a98a280e92ee43b256926f49
#
_entry.id   6e5db037a98a280e92ee43b256926f49
#
_cell.length_a   1.000
_cell.length_b   1.000
_cell.length_c   1.000
_cell.angle_alpha   90.00
_cell.angle_beta   90.00
_cell.angle_gamma   90.00
#
_symmetry.space_group_name_H-M   'P 1'
#
loop_
_entity.id
_entity.type
_entity.pdbx_description
1 polymer ?
#
loop_
_entity_poly.entity_id
_entity_poly.type
_entity_poly.pdbx_seq_one_letter_code
_entity_poly.pdbx_strand_id
1 'polypeptide(L)'
;MVVETVQRWNDYWVERPGGGERVSAGGVNIIFSDSNTHFRGDNNYRRSGEVDAMRIPKEGFFAHQVMWDGWVDVEKPRSHIVGHWNYAPGVVKDVLVVSSADSVELVLNGKSLGKGVKSDGFLFTFKAVAYAPGTLTAIARDAKGKEVSRDERVTTGPAVALKLTPRTGPGGWKADAADIALVDVEAVDAAGRRVPTALDLVSFDVAGPAEWRGGIAQGDSRSDAKPTDTPVSASGEPVTKGPAGVDAVTQYAGSNRTDDNYILAQTLPVEGGVNRVALRSTLAAGKVTVVAKAEGLKPATLTLDVAAPSAEAPLLPVSLARGPTPATPAFKIRRDTIKAVEITAGSNTDKVQATVDDDEATHWASDGKLENAWIEYRLPKAQQVDEISLKLIGWRIRSYPLRITMDGKVVYEGEAPKSLGYVTLPLQAARGSRLRIALTGATADRDGFGKIVEITGAKAGFDTGAEKVKTGGGLSIIEAEFYKRR
;
A
#
# COMPACT_ATOMS: atom_id res chain seq x y z
N MET A 1 1.11 0.52 -4.10
CA MET A 1 0.28 0.13 -2.93
C MET A 1 0.57 1.00 -1.70
N VAL A 2 1.78 0.96 -1.05
CA VAL A 2 2.05 1.77 0.17
C VAL A 2 1.82 3.27 -0.05
N VAL A 3 2.40 3.84 -1.10
CA VAL A 3 2.20 5.26 -1.45
C VAL A 3 0.71 5.58 -1.60
N GLU A 4 0.00 4.76 -2.33
CA GLU A 4 -1.44 4.85 -2.56
C GLU A 4 -2.24 4.76 -1.24
N THR A 5 -1.86 3.83 -0.36
CA THR A 5 -2.45 3.68 0.97
C THR A 5 -2.26 4.96 1.79
N VAL A 6 -1.03 5.48 1.86
CA VAL A 6 -0.75 6.70 2.63
C VAL A 6 -1.52 7.89 2.07
N GLN A 7 -1.52 8.08 0.74
CA GLN A 7 -2.24 9.19 0.10
C GLN A 7 -3.73 9.14 0.39
N ARG A 8 -4.38 8.00 0.11
CA ARG A 8 -5.83 7.83 0.28
C ARG A 8 -6.27 8.08 1.72
N TRP A 9 -5.58 7.49 2.70
CA TRP A 9 -5.96 7.66 4.10
C TRP A 9 -5.63 9.06 4.62
N ASN A 10 -4.55 9.68 4.11
CA ASN A 10 -4.27 11.07 4.41
C ASN A 10 -5.36 12.00 3.86
N ASP A 11 -5.84 11.76 2.64
CA ASP A 11 -6.93 12.53 2.04
C ASP A 11 -8.20 12.43 2.91
N TYR A 12 -8.61 11.22 3.29
CA TYR A 12 -9.75 11.04 4.21
C TYR A 12 -9.54 11.74 5.54
N TRP A 13 -8.33 11.73 6.08
CA TRP A 13 -8.03 12.41 7.33
C TRP A 13 -8.10 13.93 7.21
N VAL A 14 -7.61 14.49 6.12
CA VAL A 14 -7.67 15.94 5.84
C VAL A 14 -9.12 16.40 5.67
N GLU A 15 -9.96 15.61 5.04
CA GLU A 15 -11.38 15.90 4.77
C GLU A 15 -12.32 15.55 5.93
N ARG A 16 -11.80 15.11 7.08
CA ARG A 16 -12.64 14.81 8.26
C ARG A 16 -13.39 16.05 8.77
N PRO A 17 -14.42 15.85 9.61
CA PRO A 17 -15.20 16.97 10.19
C PRO A 17 -14.30 18.06 10.77
N GLY A 18 -14.61 19.31 10.41
CA GLY A 18 -13.81 20.49 10.77
C GLY A 18 -12.73 20.89 9.75
N GLY A 19 -12.53 20.10 8.70
CA GLY A 19 -11.58 20.40 7.61
C GLY A 19 -12.09 21.42 6.59
N GLY A 20 -13.38 21.68 6.54
CA GLY A 20 -14.09 22.53 5.57
C GLY A 20 -15.57 22.18 5.57
N GLU A 21 -16.31 22.54 4.53
CA GLU A 21 -17.72 22.11 4.36
C GLU A 21 -17.81 20.65 3.94
N ARG A 22 -16.90 20.18 3.12
CA ARG A 22 -16.80 18.76 2.80
C ARG A 22 -16.38 17.97 4.04
N VAL A 23 -17.14 16.93 4.32
CA VAL A 23 -16.96 16.08 5.50
C VAL A 23 -16.86 14.64 5.09
N SER A 24 -15.68 14.05 5.22
CA SER A 24 -15.52 12.61 5.13
C SER A 24 -15.85 11.95 6.47
N ALA A 25 -16.74 10.95 6.46
CA ALA A 25 -17.03 10.11 7.63
C ALA A 25 -15.91 9.11 7.94
N GLY A 26 -14.89 9.05 7.10
CA GLY A 26 -13.77 8.12 7.16
C GLY A 26 -13.73 7.17 5.97
N GLY A 27 -12.87 6.18 6.05
CA GLY A 27 -12.68 5.19 5.02
C GLY A 27 -12.77 3.76 5.56
N VAL A 28 -13.14 2.83 4.69
CA VAL A 28 -13.10 1.39 4.96
C VAL A 28 -12.15 0.75 3.97
N ASN A 29 -11.13 0.06 4.48
CA ASN A 29 -10.22 -0.67 3.61
C ASN A 29 -10.85 -2.00 3.17
N ILE A 30 -11.07 -2.15 1.88
CA ILE A 30 -11.50 -3.39 1.24
C ILE A 30 -10.36 -3.83 0.32
N ILE A 31 -9.63 -4.81 0.64
CA ILE A 31 -9.81 -5.93 1.59
C ILE A 31 -8.69 -5.92 2.63
N PHE A 32 -8.96 -6.33 3.88
CA PHE A 32 -7.94 -6.44 4.91
C PHE A 32 -6.94 -7.57 4.60
N SER A 33 -7.42 -8.72 4.15
CA SER A 33 -6.59 -9.89 3.85
C SER A 33 -6.69 -10.27 2.39
N ASP A 34 -5.60 -10.70 1.80
CA ASP A 34 -5.63 -11.38 0.50
C ASP A 34 -6.60 -12.56 0.52
N SER A 35 -7.22 -12.85 -0.60
CA SER A 35 -8.20 -13.91 -0.78
C SER A 35 -7.85 -14.75 -1.98
N ASN A 36 -7.92 -16.07 -1.83
CA ASN A 36 -7.72 -17.04 -2.90
C ASN A 36 -9.01 -17.80 -3.25
N THR A 37 -10.14 -17.40 -2.70
CA THR A 37 -11.44 -18.04 -2.91
C THR A 37 -12.38 -17.24 -3.80
N HIS A 38 -11.96 -16.07 -4.22
CA HIS A 38 -12.78 -15.14 -4.97
C HIS A 38 -12.43 -15.17 -6.44
N PHE A 39 -13.28 -15.80 -7.25
CA PHE A 39 -13.14 -15.81 -8.69
C PHE A 39 -13.26 -14.41 -9.29
N ARG A 40 -12.22 -14.00 -10.00
CA ARG A 40 -12.20 -12.76 -10.78
C ARG A 40 -11.63 -13.04 -12.17
N GLY A 41 -12.47 -13.64 -13.03
CA GLY A 41 -11.98 -14.12 -14.32
C GLY A 41 -10.96 -15.24 -14.10
N ASP A 42 -9.79 -15.09 -14.71
CA ASP A 42 -8.73 -16.10 -14.66
C ASP A 42 -7.91 -16.10 -13.36
N ASN A 43 -8.17 -15.17 -12.46
CA ASN A 43 -7.47 -15.05 -11.20
C ASN A 43 -8.35 -15.46 -10.01
N ASN A 44 -8.05 -16.59 -9.40
CA ASN A 44 -8.65 -17.00 -8.13
C ASN A 44 -8.06 -16.29 -6.92
N TYR A 45 -7.10 -15.40 -7.14
CA TYR A 45 -6.34 -14.78 -6.09
C TYR A 45 -6.43 -13.25 -6.12
N ARG A 46 -6.76 -12.64 -4.99
CA ARG A 46 -6.76 -11.20 -4.80
C ARG A 46 -5.62 -10.80 -3.87
N ARG A 47 -4.68 -9.98 -4.36
CA ARG A 47 -3.45 -9.57 -3.66
C ARG A 47 -3.50 -8.15 -3.10
N SER A 48 -4.67 -7.56 -2.98
CA SER A 48 -4.83 -6.16 -2.53
C SER A 48 -5.01 -6.01 -1.02
N GLY A 49 -4.83 -7.08 -0.25
CA GLY A 49 -4.93 -7.05 1.21
C GLY A 49 -3.76 -6.33 1.89
N GLU A 50 -3.99 -5.85 3.10
CA GLU A 50 -2.97 -5.32 4.01
C GLU A 50 -2.10 -6.44 4.58
N VAL A 51 -2.68 -7.61 4.72
CA VAL A 51 -2.01 -8.84 5.09
C VAL A 51 -2.23 -9.89 4.00
N ASP A 52 -1.39 -10.90 3.95
CA ASP A 52 -1.61 -12.04 3.06
C ASP A 52 -2.79 -12.91 3.52
N ALA A 53 -3.10 -13.98 2.79
CA ALA A 53 -4.19 -14.89 3.11
C ALA A 53 -3.98 -15.66 4.44
N MET A 54 -2.74 -15.81 4.89
CA MET A 54 -2.36 -16.41 6.17
C MET A 54 -2.13 -15.38 7.27
N ARG A 55 -2.50 -14.11 7.06
CA ARG A 55 -2.38 -12.98 7.99
C ARG A 55 -0.93 -12.56 8.27
N ILE A 56 -0.02 -12.80 7.33
CA ILE A 56 1.33 -12.22 7.40
C ILE A 56 1.23 -10.75 6.97
N PRO A 57 1.69 -9.79 7.78
CA PRO A 57 1.64 -8.37 7.44
C PRO A 57 2.44 -8.04 6.18
N LYS A 58 1.85 -7.22 5.32
CA LYS A 58 2.49 -6.63 4.15
C LYS A 58 2.79 -5.15 4.39
N GLU A 59 3.44 -4.51 3.45
CA GLU A 59 3.87 -3.12 3.58
C GLU A 59 2.72 -2.13 3.86
N GLY A 60 1.52 -2.39 3.31
CA GLY A 60 0.33 -1.59 3.59
C GLY A 60 -0.10 -1.62 5.06
N PHE A 61 -0.02 -2.79 5.69
CA PHE A 61 -0.31 -2.95 7.12
C PHE A 61 0.59 -2.04 7.99
N PHE A 62 1.88 -2.03 7.72
CA PHE A 62 2.81 -1.19 8.46
C PHE A 62 2.58 0.30 8.21
N ALA A 63 2.21 0.68 6.98
CA ALA A 63 1.84 2.05 6.68
C ALA A 63 0.62 2.50 7.48
N HIS A 64 -0.46 1.70 7.53
CA HIS A 64 -1.63 1.98 8.36
C HIS A 64 -1.27 2.08 9.85
N GLN A 65 -0.42 1.19 10.35
CA GLN A 65 0.03 1.23 11.75
C GLN A 65 0.75 2.55 12.07
N VAL A 66 1.65 3.00 11.19
CA VAL A 66 2.36 4.30 11.37
C VAL A 66 1.40 5.46 11.34
N MET A 67 0.42 5.45 10.41
CA MET A 67 -0.56 6.53 10.29
C MET A 67 -1.48 6.57 11.52
N TRP A 68 -1.92 5.42 12.01
CA TRP A 68 -2.71 5.32 13.23
C TRP A 68 -1.96 5.90 14.43
N ASP A 69 -0.69 5.51 14.61
CA ASP A 69 0.15 6.04 15.68
C ASP A 69 0.35 7.56 15.53
N GLY A 70 0.38 8.09 14.31
CA GLY A 70 0.49 9.53 14.06
C GLY A 70 -0.79 10.32 14.30
N TRP A 71 -1.96 9.68 14.25
CA TRP A 71 -3.25 10.35 14.40
C TRP A 71 -3.93 10.12 15.75
N VAL A 72 -3.73 8.96 16.34
CA VAL A 72 -4.47 8.51 17.53
C VAL A 72 -3.55 8.23 18.70
N ASP A 73 -2.48 7.45 18.51
CA ASP A 73 -1.54 7.06 19.56
C ASP A 73 -0.22 7.86 19.42
N VAL A 74 -0.36 9.18 19.45
CA VAL A 74 0.72 10.14 19.10
C VAL A 74 1.92 10.13 20.05
N GLU A 75 1.79 9.52 21.23
CA GLU A 75 2.90 9.34 22.17
C GLU A 75 3.87 8.24 21.73
N LYS A 76 3.51 7.42 20.73
CA LYS A 76 4.33 6.30 20.24
C LYS A 76 4.72 6.48 18.77
N PRO A 77 5.53 7.48 18.45
CA PRO A 77 5.97 7.69 17.07
C PRO A 77 6.60 6.42 16.49
N ARG A 78 6.27 6.13 15.25
CA ARG A 78 6.74 4.96 14.54
C ARG A 78 7.30 5.32 13.17
N SER A 79 8.22 4.51 12.70
CA SER A 79 8.75 4.58 11.34
C SER A 79 8.83 3.19 10.74
N HIS A 80 8.70 3.11 9.41
CA HIS A 80 8.82 1.88 8.66
C HIS A 80 9.49 2.16 7.32
N ILE A 81 10.65 1.53 7.08
CA ILE A 81 11.28 1.52 5.75
C ILE A 81 10.53 0.54 4.87
N VAL A 82 10.02 1.01 3.75
CA VAL A 82 9.25 0.19 2.81
C VAL A 82 10.17 -0.75 2.05
N GLY A 83 9.85 -2.04 2.09
CA GLY A 83 10.60 -3.09 1.41
C GLY A 83 11.81 -3.60 2.19
N HIS A 84 12.70 -4.28 1.47
CA HIS A 84 13.92 -4.88 2.01
C HIS A 84 15.18 -4.13 1.52
N TRP A 85 16.36 -4.58 2.00
CA TRP A 85 17.64 -4.06 1.55
C TRP A 85 18.57 -5.18 1.03
N ASN A 86 18.04 -5.99 0.09
CA ASN A 86 18.75 -7.06 -0.61
C ASN A 86 18.56 -6.91 -2.10
N TYR A 87 19.55 -6.33 -2.80
CA TYR A 87 19.47 -6.10 -4.25
C TYR A 87 20.76 -6.54 -4.94
N ALA A 88 20.73 -6.60 -6.26
CA ALA A 88 21.92 -6.83 -7.06
C ALA A 88 22.85 -5.61 -7.02
N PRO A 89 24.18 -5.81 -7.14
CA PRO A 89 25.12 -4.70 -7.25
C PRO A 89 24.75 -3.73 -8.37
N GLY A 90 24.87 -2.44 -8.10
CA GLY A 90 24.58 -1.36 -9.05
C GLY A 90 23.10 -1.00 -9.20
N VAL A 91 22.20 -1.59 -8.39
CA VAL A 91 20.82 -1.11 -8.29
C VAL A 91 20.79 0.29 -7.70
N VAL A 92 20.03 1.18 -8.31
CA VAL A 92 19.71 2.52 -7.82
C VAL A 92 18.21 2.65 -7.78
N LYS A 93 17.65 2.99 -6.61
CA LYS A 93 16.20 3.07 -6.43
C LYS A 93 15.80 4.20 -5.49
N ASP A 94 14.55 4.59 -5.54
CA ASP A 94 13.96 5.44 -4.51
C ASP A 94 13.69 4.60 -3.26
N VAL A 95 14.10 5.10 -2.10
CA VAL A 95 13.77 4.53 -0.79
C VAL A 95 12.62 5.33 -0.20
N LEU A 96 11.61 4.63 0.26
CA LEU A 96 10.43 5.19 0.90
C LEU A 96 10.45 4.83 2.38
N VAL A 97 10.14 5.79 3.22
CA VAL A 97 9.93 5.60 4.66
C VAL A 97 8.58 6.19 5.03
N VAL A 98 7.74 5.41 5.68
CA VAL A 98 6.51 5.92 6.29
C VAL A 98 6.82 6.23 7.76
N SER A 99 6.55 7.45 8.21
CA SER A 99 6.84 7.87 9.57
C SER A 99 5.85 8.92 10.07
N SER A 100 5.49 8.83 11.35
CA SER A 100 4.69 9.84 12.06
C SER A 100 5.51 11.03 12.60
N ALA A 101 6.82 11.04 12.36
CA ALA A 101 7.73 12.08 12.81
C ALA A 101 7.73 13.33 11.91
N ASP A 102 8.39 14.40 12.36
CA ASP A 102 8.51 15.65 11.59
C ASP A 102 9.57 15.56 10.49
N SER A 103 10.64 14.81 10.72
CA SER A 103 11.70 14.59 9.74
C SER A 103 12.30 13.19 9.86
N VAL A 104 12.78 12.66 8.74
CA VAL A 104 13.50 11.39 8.69
C VAL A 104 14.83 11.59 7.98
N GLU A 105 15.91 11.09 8.59
CA GLU A 105 17.23 10.97 8.01
C GLU A 105 17.47 9.51 7.63
N LEU A 106 17.99 9.26 6.44
CA LEU A 106 18.39 7.93 6.00
C LEU A 106 19.91 7.78 6.15
N VAL A 107 20.33 6.68 6.73
CA VAL A 107 21.74 6.38 6.99
C VAL A 107 22.05 5.00 6.41
N LEU A 108 23.09 4.89 5.59
CA LEU A 108 23.58 3.63 5.04
C LEU A 108 24.98 3.37 5.56
N ASN A 109 25.16 2.26 6.29
CA ASN A 109 26.45 1.87 6.87
C ASN A 109 27.11 2.98 7.70
N GLY A 110 26.32 3.70 8.49
CA GLY A 110 26.78 4.81 9.31
C GLY A 110 26.97 6.14 8.58
N LYS A 111 26.82 6.17 7.25
CA LYS A 111 26.93 7.39 6.45
C LYS A 111 25.53 7.97 6.18
N SER A 112 25.31 9.22 6.54
CA SER A 112 24.08 9.93 6.23
C SER A 112 23.89 10.11 4.73
N LEU A 113 22.69 9.82 4.26
CA LEU A 113 22.21 10.08 2.90
C LEU A 113 21.32 11.34 2.85
N GLY A 114 21.20 12.05 3.98
CA GLY A 114 20.41 13.25 4.11
C GLY A 114 18.97 13.00 4.58
N LYS A 115 18.16 14.05 4.52
CA LYS A 115 16.75 14.03 4.92
C LYS A 115 15.85 13.74 3.75
N GLY A 116 14.82 12.92 3.98
CA GLY A 116 13.80 12.60 3.00
C GLY A 116 12.88 13.79 2.72
N VAL A 117 12.36 13.82 1.49
CA VAL A 117 11.31 14.77 1.11
C VAL A 117 9.97 14.25 1.65
N LYS A 118 9.35 15.01 2.55
CA LYS A 118 8.06 14.65 3.17
C LYS A 118 6.91 14.98 2.22
N SER A 119 5.97 14.05 2.06
CA SER A 119 4.69 14.24 1.37
C SER A 119 3.56 13.51 2.12
N ASP A 120 2.33 13.88 1.81
CA ASP A 120 1.11 13.21 2.32
C ASP A 120 1.14 12.96 3.84
N GLY A 121 1.72 13.88 4.59
CA GLY A 121 1.81 13.84 6.04
C GLY A 121 2.79 12.82 6.61
N PHE A 122 2.95 11.67 5.98
CA PHE A 122 3.67 10.51 6.52
C PHE A 122 4.75 9.92 5.61
N LEU A 123 4.77 10.24 4.32
CA LEU A 123 5.69 9.64 3.36
C LEU A 123 6.96 10.48 3.25
N PHE A 124 8.11 9.84 3.43
CA PHE A 124 9.44 10.42 3.22
C PHE A 124 10.12 9.70 2.06
N THR A 125 10.48 10.44 1.03
CA THR A 125 11.11 9.90 -0.18
C THR A 125 12.57 10.30 -0.26
N PHE A 126 13.43 9.30 -0.46
CA PHE A 126 14.87 9.45 -0.73
C PHE A 126 15.13 9.01 -2.17
N LYS A 127 15.47 9.95 -3.03
CA LYS A 127 15.62 9.69 -4.46
C LYS A 127 16.96 9.06 -4.81
N ALA A 128 16.92 8.15 -5.79
CA ALA A 128 18.09 7.57 -6.44
C ALA A 128 19.17 7.03 -5.47
N VAL A 129 18.76 6.34 -4.42
CA VAL A 129 19.68 5.73 -3.47
C VAL A 129 20.38 4.54 -4.13
N ALA A 130 21.71 4.62 -4.22
CA ALA A 130 22.52 3.52 -4.72
C ALA A 130 22.60 2.41 -3.66
N TYR A 131 22.31 1.18 -4.08
CA TYR A 131 22.44 0.03 -3.20
C TYR A 131 23.91 -0.25 -2.86
N ALA A 132 24.17 -0.44 -1.57
CA ALA A 132 25.37 -1.07 -1.05
C ALA A 132 24.95 -2.02 0.07
N PRO A 133 25.55 -3.22 0.16
CA PRO A 133 25.21 -4.17 1.22
C PRO A 133 25.55 -3.59 2.60
N GLY A 134 24.77 -3.96 3.60
CA GLY A 134 24.93 -3.51 4.98
C GLY A 134 23.64 -3.12 5.64
N THR A 135 23.68 -2.12 6.51
CA THR A 135 22.53 -1.64 7.29
C THR A 135 22.02 -0.30 6.77
N LEU A 136 20.77 -0.28 6.36
CA LEU A 136 20.03 0.92 6.02
C LEU A 136 19.15 1.28 7.23
N THR A 137 19.35 2.47 7.79
CA THR A 137 18.65 2.94 8.99
C THR A 137 17.89 4.22 8.68
N ALA A 138 16.61 4.25 9.02
CA ALA A 138 15.80 5.46 9.07
C ALA A 138 15.78 6.00 10.50
N ILE A 139 16.24 7.23 10.70
CA ILE A 139 16.26 7.92 11.99
C ILE A 139 15.22 9.05 11.93
N ALA A 140 14.16 8.88 12.67
CA ALA A 140 13.05 9.83 12.69
C ALA A 140 13.16 10.77 13.90
N ARG A 141 12.90 12.06 13.66
CA ARG A 141 13.05 13.12 14.67
C ARG A 141 11.80 13.99 14.75
N ASP A 142 11.55 14.48 15.96
CA ASP A 142 10.52 15.50 16.19
C ASP A 142 10.99 16.90 15.72
N ALA A 143 10.10 17.89 15.84
CA ALA A 143 10.36 19.28 15.45
C ALA A 143 11.54 19.92 16.23
N LYS A 144 11.91 19.37 17.38
CA LYS A 144 13.04 19.81 18.20
C LYS A 144 14.35 19.10 17.84
N GLY A 145 14.31 18.16 16.90
CA GLY A 145 15.47 17.38 16.47
C GLY A 145 15.77 16.17 17.32
N LYS A 146 14.95 15.85 18.34
CA LYS A 146 15.10 14.65 19.16
C LYS A 146 14.68 13.42 18.36
N GLU A 147 15.48 12.34 18.42
CA GLU A 147 15.11 11.04 17.87
C GLU A 147 13.90 10.49 18.62
N VAL A 148 12.86 10.12 17.86
CA VAL A 148 11.59 9.60 18.39
C VAL A 148 11.25 8.22 17.90
N SER A 149 11.88 7.78 16.79
CA SER A 149 11.67 6.46 16.22
C SER A 149 12.84 6.08 15.32
N ARG A 150 13.06 4.78 15.16
CA ARG A 150 14.10 4.22 14.28
C ARG A 150 13.58 2.94 13.65
N ASP A 151 13.94 2.70 12.39
CA ASP A 151 13.71 1.42 11.70
C ASP A 151 14.94 1.05 10.86
N GLU A 152 15.19 -0.25 10.69
CA GLU A 152 16.38 -0.75 10.04
C GLU A 152 16.05 -1.87 9.05
N ARG A 153 16.80 -1.89 7.97
CA ARG A 153 16.88 -3.01 7.02
C ARG A 153 18.33 -3.42 6.88
N VAL A 154 18.59 -4.71 7.07
CA VAL A 154 19.93 -5.25 6.97
C VAL A 154 20.01 -6.18 5.77
N THR A 155 21.03 -6.01 4.94
CA THR A 155 21.33 -6.97 3.88
C THR A 155 21.66 -8.32 4.51
N THR A 156 20.94 -9.36 4.08
CA THR A 156 21.16 -10.73 4.52
C THR A 156 22.12 -11.45 3.60
N GLY A 157 22.75 -12.50 4.10
CA GLY A 157 23.41 -13.49 3.27
C GLY A 157 22.42 -14.42 2.55
N PRO A 158 22.89 -15.44 1.84
CA PRO A 158 22.04 -16.48 1.29
C PRO A 158 21.33 -17.24 2.39
N ALA A 159 20.14 -17.79 2.06
CA ALA A 159 19.44 -18.70 2.97
C ALA A 159 20.29 -19.96 3.21
N VAL A 160 20.42 -20.39 4.46
CA VAL A 160 21.20 -21.58 4.86
C VAL A 160 20.42 -22.50 5.78
N ALA A 161 19.33 -22.03 6.37
CA ALA A 161 18.52 -22.81 7.29
C ALA A 161 17.05 -22.39 7.25
N LEU A 162 16.17 -23.27 7.74
CA LEU A 162 14.81 -22.94 8.08
C LEU A 162 14.71 -22.59 9.56
N LYS A 163 13.74 -21.75 9.91
CA LYS A 163 13.36 -21.41 11.28
C LYS A 163 11.86 -21.54 11.44
N LEU A 164 11.40 -22.19 12.49
CA LEU A 164 9.98 -22.31 12.84
C LEU A 164 9.67 -21.46 14.07
N THR A 165 8.60 -20.69 14.00
CA THR A 165 8.12 -19.86 15.12
C THR A 165 6.65 -20.15 15.37
N PRO A 166 6.26 -20.64 16.57
CA PRO A 166 4.88 -20.94 16.90
C PRO A 166 4.09 -19.67 17.19
N ARG A 167 2.81 -19.71 16.88
CA ARG A 167 1.82 -18.69 17.24
C ARG A 167 0.56 -19.40 17.75
N THR A 168 0.36 -19.36 19.05
CA THR A 168 -0.82 -19.89 19.74
C THR A 168 -1.55 -18.75 20.43
N GLY A 169 -2.79 -18.99 20.85
CA GLY A 169 -3.52 -18.07 21.69
C GLY A 169 -2.80 -17.81 23.04
N PRO A 170 -3.17 -16.74 23.77
CA PRO A 170 -2.55 -16.41 25.07
C PRO A 170 -2.68 -17.52 26.12
N GLY A 171 -3.71 -18.36 26.01
CA GLY A 171 -3.93 -19.52 26.90
C GLY A 171 -3.22 -20.80 26.46
N GLY A 172 -2.30 -20.74 25.49
CA GLY A 172 -1.66 -21.91 24.89
C GLY A 172 -2.57 -22.60 23.88
N TRP A 173 -2.18 -23.80 23.43
CA TRP A 173 -2.91 -24.59 22.44
C TRP A 173 -3.67 -25.74 23.17
N LYS A 174 -4.97 -25.85 22.97
CA LYS A 174 -5.86 -26.75 23.74
C LYS A 174 -6.41 -27.87 22.88
N ALA A 175 -6.58 -29.05 23.49
CA ALA A 175 -7.10 -30.26 22.87
C ALA A 175 -8.63 -30.27 22.83
N ASP A 176 -9.24 -29.34 22.09
CA ASP A 176 -10.69 -29.20 21.97
C ASP A 176 -11.23 -29.48 20.55
N ALA A 177 -10.38 -30.01 19.67
CA ALA A 177 -10.65 -30.26 18.24
C ALA A 177 -11.03 -29.03 17.41
N ALA A 178 -10.89 -27.83 17.97
CA ALA A 178 -11.22 -26.57 17.31
C ALA A 178 -10.04 -25.59 17.34
N ASP A 179 -9.22 -25.60 18.36
CA ASP A 179 -8.15 -24.65 18.58
C ASP A 179 -7.03 -24.79 17.51
N ILE A 180 -6.53 -23.67 17.03
CA ILE A 180 -5.57 -23.58 15.93
C ILE A 180 -4.23 -23.05 16.46
N ALA A 181 -3.16 -23.77 16.17
CA ALA A 181 -1.81 -23.27 16.22
C ALA A 181 -1.34 -22.86 14.82
N LEU A 182 -0.79 -21.67 14.68
CA LEU A 182 -0.09 -21.26 13.49
C LEU A 182 1.42 -21.44 13.68
N VAL A 183 2.12 -21.77 12.61
CA VAL A 183 3.59 -21.91 12.62
C VAL A 183 4.14 -21.09 11.45
N ASP A 184 4.91 -20.05 11.77
CA ASP A 184 5.67 -19.33 10.77
C ASP A 184 6.89 -20.15 10.38
N VAL A 185 7.18 -20.29 9.09
CA VAL A 185 8.41 -20.85 8.56
C VAL A 185 9.17 -19.73 7.85
N GLU A 186 10.43 -19.55 8.20
CA GLU A 186 11.32 -18.56 7.60
C GLU A 186 12.56 -19.24 7.02
N ALA A 187 12.95 -18.86 5.80
CA ALA A 187 14.27 -19.13 5.27
C ALA A 187 15.24 -18.06 5.78
N VAL A 188 16.27 -18.49 6.52
CA VAL A 188 17.16 -17.58 7.24
C VAL A 188 18.60 -17.71 6.81
N ASP A 189 19.37 -16.61 6.91
CA ASP A 189 20.81 -16.58 6.69
C ASP A 189 21.60 -17.16 7.89
N ALA A 190 22.91 -17.17 7.81
CA ALA A 190 23.80 -17.68 8.87
C ALA A 190 23.67 -16.90 10.19
N ALA A 191 23.14 -15.69 10.18
CA ALA A 191 22.85 -14.89 11.36
C ALA A 191 21.42 -15.08 11.89
N GLY A 192 20.64 -15.99 11.31
CA GLY A 192 19.25 -16.25 11.69
C GLY A 192 18.25 -15.19 11.22
N ARG A 193 18.62 -14.31 10.29
CA ARG A 193 17.78 -13.27 9.74
C ARG A 193 17.01 -13.79 8.53
N ARG A 194 15.73 -13.47 8.42
CA ARG A 194 14.91 -13.82 7.26
C ARG A 194 15.50 -13.26 5.99
N VAL A 195 15.67 -14.10 4.98
CA VAL A 195 16.14 -13.72 3.65
C VAL A 195 14.94 -13.30 2.79
N PRO A 196 14.72 -12.01 2.54
CA PRO A 196 13.49 -11.50 1.94
C PRO A 196 13.36 -11.83 0.44
N THR A 197 14.39 -12.39 -0.17
CA THR A 197 14.43 -12.83 -1.56
C THR A 197 14.33 -14.34 -1.71
N ALA A 198 14.23 -15.10 -0.62
CA ALA A 198 14.12 -16.55 -0.65
C ALA A 198 12.72 -17.01 -1.12
N LEU A 199 12.70 -18.03 -1.98
CA LEU A 199 11.52 -18.60 -2.62
C LEU A 199 11.53 -20.13 -2.51
N ASP A 200 12.23 -20.66 -1.53
CA ASP A 200 12.45 -22.09 -1.34
C ASP A 200 11.14 -22.85 -1.13
N LEU A 201 11.05 -24.04 -1.72
CA LEU A 201 9.94 -24.95 -1.53
C LEU A 201 10.16 -25.75 -0.25
N VAL A 202 9.26 -25.62 0.72
CA VAL A 202 9.36 -26.23 2.03
C VAL A 202 8.35 -27.35 2.19
N SER A 203 8.80 -28.55 2.57
CA SER A 203 7.96 -29.69 2.93
C SER A 203 7.83 -29.79 4.45
N PHE A 204 6.66 -30.23 4.90
CA PHE A 204 6.33 -30.34 6.33
C PHE A 204 5.91 -31.78 6.68
N ASP A 205 6.47 -32.26 7.79
CA ASP A 205 6.03 -33.47 8.47
C ASP A 205 5.46 -33.10 9.85
N VAL A 206 4.32 -33.66 10.19
CA VAL A 206 3.65 -33.41 11.50
C VAL A 206 3.38 -34.74 12.18
N ALA A 207 3.77 -34.84 13.45
CA ALA A 207 3.49 -36.00 14.31
C ALA A 207 2.87 -35.56 15.64
N GLY A 208 1.97 -36.37 16.16
CA GLY A 208 1.26 -36.08 17.42
C GLY A 208 -0.22 -35.72 17.21
N PRO A 209 -0.92 -35.27 18.29
CA PRO A 209 -2.37 -35.09 18.28
C PRO A 209 -2.83 -33.80 17.60
N ALA A 210 -2.46 -33.61 16.34
CA ALA A 210 -2.86 -32.48 15.54
C ALA A 210 -3.22 -32.90 14.11
N GLU A 211 -4.09 -32.12 13.49
CA GLU A 211 -4.45 -32.24 12.11
C GLU A 211 -3.75 -31.15 11.28
N TRP A 212 -3.14 -31.53 10.18
CA TRP A 212 -2.59 -30.59 9.21
C TRP A 212 -3.70 -29.81 8.50
N ARG A 213 -3.64 -28.50 8.56
CA ARG A 213 -4.57 -27.61 7.84
C ARG A 213 -3.89 -26.85 6.71
N GLY A 214 -2.55 -26.97 6.58
CA GLY A 214 -1.77 -26.38 5.51
C GLY A 214 -1.58 -24.90 5.63
N GLY A 215 -1.10 -24.33 4.56
CA GLY A 215 -0.92 -22.90 4.34
C GLY A 215 -1.48 -22.51 2.99
N ILE A 216 -1.18 -21.29 2.59
CA ILE A 216 -1.55 -20.74 1.29
C ILE A 216 -0.32 -20.10 0.68
N ALA A 217 -0.11 -20.32 -0.62
CA ALA A 217 0.88 -19.61 -1.41
C ALA A 217 0.23 -19.02 -2.66
N GLN A 218 0.83 -17.96 -3.17
CA GLN A 218 0.27 -17.18 -4.28
C GLN A 218 0.61 -17.76 -5.66
N GLY A 219 1.27 -18.86 -5.72
CA GLY A 219 1.68 -19.53 -6.95
C GLY A 219 3.17 -19.84 -6.96
N ASP A 220 3.65 -20.44 -8.03
CA ASP A 220 5.06 -20.70 -8.20
C ASP A 220 5.81 -19.38 -8.41
N SER A 221 6.49 -18.93 -7.37
CA SER A 221 7.29 -17.73 -7.39
C SER A 221 8.65 -17.92 -8.06
N ARG A 222 8.96 -19.13 -8.55
CA ARG A 222 10.20 -19.39 -9.25
C ARG A 222 10.17 -18.80 -10.64
N SER A 223 11.20 -18.02 -10.95
CA SER A 223 11.39 -17.37 -12.26
C SER A 223 11.59 -18.33 -13.45
N ASP A 224 11.71 -19.63 -13.17
CA ASP A 224 11.89 -20.71 -14.12
C ASP A 224 10.59 -21.44 -14.45
N ALA A 225 9.45 -21.04 -13.87
CA ALA A 225 8.14 -21.46 -14.37
C ALA A 225 8.05 -21.11 -15.86
N LYS A 226 8.19 -22.11 -16.69
CA LYS A 226 8.20 -21.91 -18.15
C LYS A 226 6.88 -21.28 -18.59
N PRO A 227 6.89 -20.27 -19.46
CA PRO A 227 5.69 -19.62 -19.98
C PRO A 227 4.81 -20.55 -20.86
N THR A 228 5.03 -21.86 -20.82
CA THR A 228 4.41 -22.83 -21.72
C THR A 228 3.04 -23.32 -21.29
N ASP A 229 2.62 -22.99 -20.06
CA ASP A 229 1.32 -23.46 -19.57
C ASP A 229 0.28 -22.37 -19.79
N THR A 230 -0.49 -22.49 -20.83
CA THR A 230 -1.62 -21.61 -21.11
C THR A 230 -2.59 -21.66 -19.93
N PRO A 231 -2.91 -20.53 -19.29
CA PRO A 231 -3.90 -20.51 -18.23
C PRO A 231 -5.22 -21.09 -18.72
N VAL A 232 -5.87 -21.89 -17.89
CA VAL A 232 -7.20 -22.40 -18.19
C VAL A 232 -8.25 -21.67 -17.37
N SER A 233 -9.40 -21.39 -17.98
CA SER A 233 -10.56 -20.83 -17.28
C SER A 233 -11.15 -21.84 -16.30
N ALA A 234 -12.05 -21.39 -15.43
CA ALA A 234 -12.81 -22.27 -14.53
C ALA A 234 -13.60 -23.37 -15.28
N SER A 235 -13.85 -23.21 -16.57
CA SER A 235 -14.46 -24.22 -17.46
C SER A 235 -13.44 -25.17 -18.10
N GLY A 236 -12.13 -25.00 -17.84
CA GLY A 236 -11.07 -25.80 -18.44
C GLY A 236 -10.62 -25.36 -19.85
N GLU A 237 -11.16 -24.25 -20.34
CA GLU A 237 -10.78 -23.70 -21.64
C GLU A 237 -9.49 -22.85 -21.55
N PRO A 238 -8.58 -22.95 -22.55
CA PRO A 238 -7.39 -22.12 -22.58
C PRO A 238 -7.72 -20.62 -22.61
N VAL A 239 -7.15 -19.85 -21.70
CA VAL A 239 -7.30 -18.40 -21.68
C VAL A 239 -6.14 -17.76 -22.41
N THR A 240 -6.40 -17.20 -23.58
CA THR A 240 -5.40 -16.54 -24.40
C THR A 240 -5.30 -15.03 -24.14
N LYS A 241 -6.30 -14.44 -23.49
CA LYS A 241 -6.31 -13.01 -23.12
C LYS A 241 -7.03 -12.82 -21.79
N GLY A 242 -6.41 -12.08 -20.87
CA GLY A 242 -7.05 -11.65 -19.64
C GLY A 242 -8.00 -10.46 -19.83
N PRO A 243 -8.76 -10.09 -18.78
CA PRO A 243 -9.60 -8.90 -18.80
C PRO A 243 -8.80 -7.66 -19.21
N ALA A 244 -9.40 -6.78 -20.01
CA ALA A 244 -8.78 -5.57 -20.54
C ALA A 244 -7.68 -5.76 -21.61
N GLY A 245 -7.61 -6.92 -22.28
CA GLY A 245 -6.72 -7.15 -23.41
C GLY A 245 -5.23 -7.34 -23.06
N VAL A 246 -4.92 -7.53 -21.78
CA VAL A 246 -3.59 -7.90 -21.33
C VAL A 246 -3.39 -9.40 -21.55
N ASP A 247 -2.21 -9.80 -22.06
CA ASP A 247 -1.87 -11.19 -22.25
C ASP A 247 -1.97 -11.96 -20.92
N ALA A 248 -2.80 -13.00 -20.89
CA ALA A 248 -2.99 -13.81 -19.68
C ALA A 248 -1.68 -14.49 -19.21
N VAL A 249 -0.74 -14.69 -20.13
CA VAL A 249 0.60 -15.25 -19.85
C VAL A 249 1.45 -14.33 -18.96
N THR A 250 1.22 -13.01 -18.98
CA THR A 250 1.93 -12.06 -18.13
C THR A 250 1.30 -11.88 -16.76
N GLN A 251 0.13 -12.44 -16.55
CA GLN A 251 -0.65 -12.19 -15.33
C GLN A 251 -0.40 -13.16 -14.18
N TYR A 252 0.47 -14.00 -14.12
CA TYR A 252 0.73 -14.98 -13.05
C TYR A 252 0.75 -16.42 -13.58
N ALA A 253 1.84 -16.79 -14.22
CA ALA A 253 2.14 -18.20 -14.41
C ALA A 253 1.95 -18.90 -13.05
N GLY A 254 1.00 -19.80 -12.97
CA GLY A 254 0.74 -20.65 -11.82
C GLY A 254 -0.52 -20.34 -10.99
N SER A 255 -1.11 -19.14 -11.05
CA SER A 255 -2.23 -18.79 -10.16
C SER A 255 -3.57 -19.48 -10.47
N ASN A 256 -3.74 -20.05 -11.66
CA ASN A 256 -4.97 -20.70 -12.10
C ASN A 256 -4.82 -22.21 -12.32
N ARG A 257 -3.67 -22.78 -12.01
CA ARG A 257 -3.44 -24.20 -12.19
C ARG A 257 -4.07 -24.98 -11.04
N THR A 258 -4.82 -26.02 -11.35
CA THR A 258 -5.41 -26.91 -10.35
C THR A 258 -4.35 -27.70 -9.57
N ASP A 259 -3.18 -27.88 -10.17
CA ASP A 259 -2.00 -28.52 -9.58
C ASP A 259 -1.18 -27.58 -8.67
N ASP A 260 -1.35 -26.26 -8.78
CA ASP A 260 -0.75 -25.26 -7.88
C ASP A 260 -1.66 -24.88 -6.71
N ASN A 261 -2.65 -25.69 -6.43
CA ASN A 261 -3.51 -25.50 -5.27
C ASN A 261 -2.80 -25.99 -4.00
N TYR A 262 -2.22 -25.05 -3.26
CA TYR A 262 -1.53 -25.32 -2.00
C TYR A 262 -2.46 -25.55 -0.80
N ILE A 263 -3.78 -25.55 -0.97
CA ILE A 263 -4.72 -25.86 0.11
C ILE A 263 -4.50 -27.30 0.57
N LEU A 264 -4.19 -27.47 1.85
CA LEU A 264 -3.83 -28.74 2.48
C LEU A 264 -2.54 -29.39 1.94
N ALA A 265 -1.83 -28.79 1.01
CA ALA A 265 -0.55 -29.29 0.56
C ALA A 265 0.47 -29.33 1.71
N GLN A 266 1.25 -30.41 1.78
CA GLN A 266 2.34 -30.53 2.76
C GLN A 266 3.66 -29.93 2.26
N THR A 267 3.65 -29.35 1.08
CA THR A 267 4.80 -28.68 0.48
C THR A 267 4.35 -27.32 -0.03
N LEU A 268 4.99 -26.27 0.44
CA LEU A 268 4.62 -24.87 0.20
C LEU A 268 5.87 -24.02 -0.04
N PRO A 269 5.86 -23.10 -1.00
CA PRO A 269 6.95 -22.13 -1.14
C PRO A 269 6.93 -21.12 0.01
N VAL A 270 8.11 -20.64 0.43
CA VAL A 270 8.20 -19.36 1.12
C VAL A 270 8.11 -18.23 0.10
N GLU A 271 7.43 -17.16 0.45
CA GLU A 271 7.27 -15.96 -0.38
C GLU A 271 7.87 -14.78 0.36
N GLY A 272 8.92 -14.17 -0.21
CA GLY A 272 9.69 -13.17 0.53
C GLY A 272 10.38 -13.75 1.77
N GLY A 273 10.77 -15.01 1.71
CA GLY A 273 11.48 -15.73 2.77
C GLY A 273 10.62 -16.19 3.94
N VAL A 274 9.29 -16.12 3.84
CA VAL A 274 8.37 -16.54 4.92
C VAL A 274 7.11 -17.17 4.35
N ASN A 275 6.54 -18.11 5.11
CA ASN A 275 5.17 -18.56 4.94
C ASN A 275 4.60 -18.95 6.31
N ARG A 276 3.33 -19.28 6.38
CA ARG A 276 2.63 -19.66 7.61
C ARG A 276 1.74 -20.84 7.34
N VAL A 277 1.76 -21.82 8.24
CA VAL A 277 0.93 -23.01 8.20
C VAL A 277 0.06 -23.11 9.45
N ALA A 278 -1.08 -23.76 9.32
CA ALA A 278 -2.04 -23.96 10.38
C ALA A 278 -2.16 -25.45 10.75
N LEU A 279 -2.25 -25.70 12.04
CA LEU A 279 -2.50 -27.01 12.66
C LEU A 279 -3.74 -26.88 13.53
N ARG A 280 -4.67 -27.82 13.43
CA ARG A 280 -5.82 -27.91 14.32
C ARG A 280 -5.57 -28.98 15.39
N SER A 281 -5.87 -28.70 16.64
CA SER A 281 -5.82 -29.70 17.72
C SER A 281 -6.81 -30.84 17.46
N THR A 282 -6.52 -31.99 18.03
CA THR A 282 -7.51 -33.07 18.23
C THR A 282 -8.10 -32.98 19.64
N LEU A 283 -8.90 -33.96 20.03
CA LEU A 283 -9.37 -34.10 21.42
C LEU A 283 -8.31 -34.70 22.38
N ALA A 284 -7.17 -35.11 21.85
CA ALA A 284 -6.09 -35.70 22.65
C ALA A 284 -5.05 -34.64 23.00
N ALA A 285 -4.73 -34.50 24.26
CA ALA A 285 -3.58 -33.71 24.71
C ALA A 285 -2.26 -34.44 24.44
N GLY A 286 -1.18 -33.71 24.32
CA GLY A 286 0.14 -34.29 24.04
C GLY A 286 1.11 -33.36 23.38
N LYS A 287 2.22 -33.91 22.88
CA LYS A 287 3.23 -33.16 22.12
C LYS A 287 3.00 -33.33 20.62
N VAL A 288 3.05 -32.21 19.92
CA VAL A 288 3.03 -32.16 18.46
C VAL A 288 4.42 -31.73 17.98
N THR A 289 5.00 -32.51 17.09
CA THR A 289 6.27 -32.18 16.47
C THR A 289 6.05 -31.80 15.00
N VAL A 290 6.55 -30.64 14.60
CA VAL A 290 6.55 -30.13 13.23
C VAL A 290 7.99 -30.12 12.72
N VAL A 291 8.24 -30.76 11.59
CA VAL A 291 9.54 -30.73 10.91
C VAL A 291 9.38 -30.07 9.57
N ALA A 292 10.18 -29.05 9.29
CA ALA A 292 10.23 -28.37 7.99
C ALA A 292 11.57 -28.66 7.28
N LYS A 293 11.50 -28.98 5.99
CA LYS A 293 12.66 -29.30 5.15
C LYS A 293 12.58 -28.56 3.82
N ALA A 294 13.74 -28.08 3.34
CA ALA A 294 13.89 -27.52 1.99
C ALA A 294 15.25 -27.95 1.43
N GLU A 295 15.33 -28.07 0.11
CA GLU A 295 16.57 -28.44 -0.56
C GLU A 295 17.68 -27.41 -0.28
N GLY A 296 18.85 -27.88 0.08
CA GLY A 296 20.02 -27.04 0.37
C GLY A 296 19.97 -26.27 1.69
N LEU A 297 18.88 -26.33 2.46
CA LEU A 297 18.74 -25.65 3.74
C LEU A 297 18.78 -26.63 4.90
N LYS A 298 19.36 -26.20 6.01
CA LYS A 298 19.29 -26.95 7.28
C LYS A 298 17.84 -27.01 7.74
N PRO A 299 17.28 -28.21 8.02
CA PRO A 299 15.89 -28.38 8.45
C PRO A 299 15.67 -27.78 9.83
N ALA A 300 14.39 -27.44 10.11
CA ALA A 300 13.94 -26.98 11.42
C ALA A 300 12.94 -27.96 12.03
N THR A 301 13.02 -28.11 13.37
CA THR A 301 12.06 -28.90 14.15
C THR A 301 11.50 -28.05 15.26
N LEU A 302 10.17 -28.11 15.43
CA LEU A 302 9.44 -27.41 16.47
C LEU A 302 8.56 -28.42 17.23
N THR A 303 8.59 -28.36 18.56
CA THR A 303 7.67 -29.14 19.41
C THR A 303 6.72 -28.21 20.15
N LEU A 304 5.42 -28.50 20.08
CA LEU A 304 4.35 -27.76 20.69
C LEU A 304 3.63 -28.64 21.69
N ASP A 305 3.21 -28.10 22.83
CA ASP A 305 2.38 -28.77 23.79
C ASP A 305 0.90 -28.46 23.54
N VAL A 306 0.09 -29.48 23.35
CA VAL A 306 -1.38 -29.40 23.30
C VAL A 306 -1.91 -29.78 24.69
N ALA A 307 -2.40 -28.79 25.41
CA ALA A 307 -2.90 -28.97 26.76
C ALA A 307 -4.34 -29.53 26.78
N ALA A 308 -4.66 -30.35 27.74
CA ALA A 308 -6.05 -30.72 27.97
C ALA A 308 -6.90 -29.49 28.27
N PRO A 309 -8.14 -29.39 27.76
CA PRO A 309 -9.04 -28.30 28.11
C PRO A 309 -9.28 -28.30 29.64
N SER A 310 -9.22 -27.14 30.29
CA SER A 310 -9.58 -27.05 31.68
C SER A 310 -11.09 -27.24 31.85
N ALA A 311 -11.53 -28.01 32.84
CA ALA A 311 -12.95 -28.19 33.11
C ALA A 311 -13.68 -26.89 33.47
N GLU A 312 -12.93 -25.85 33.83
CA GLU A 312 -13.43 -24.53 34.22
C GLU A 312 -13.36 -23.47 33.11
N ALA A 313 -12.75 -23.78 31.98
CA ALA A 313 -12.77 -22.85 30.85
C ALA A 313 -14.04 -23.13 30.03
N PRO A 314 -15.09 -22.35 30.19
CA PRO A 314 -16.19 -22.43 29.25
C PRO A 314 -15.65 -22.19 27.84
N LEU A 315 -16.27 -22.81 26.84
CA LEU A 315 -16.07 -22.50 25.39
C LEU A 315 -16.51 -21.04 25.15
N LEU A 316 -15.72 -20.10 25.67
CA LEU A 316 -16.14 -18.72 25.70
C LEU A 316 -15.41 -17.91 24.69
N PRO A 317 -16.17 -16.98 24.11
CA PRO A 317 -15.57 -15.95 23.32
C PRO A 317 -14.45 -15.30 24.15
N VAL A 318 -13.30 -15.17 23.52
CA VAL A 318 -12.21 -14.39 24.07
C VAL A 318 -12.79 -13.04 24.45
N SER A 319 -12.94 -12.80 25.74
CA SER A 319 -13.17 -11.46 26.25
C SER A 319 -11.92 -10.69 25.90
N LEU A 320 -11.97 -9.98 24.79
CA LEU A 320 -10.96 -8.98 24.49
C LEU A 320 -11.04 -7.99 25.64
N ALA A 321 -10.04 -8.01 26.52
CA ALA A 321 -9.84 -6.93 27.46
C ALA A 321 -9.66 -5.65 26.62
N ARG A 322 -10.78 -4.97 26.39
CA ARG A 322 -10.77 -3.67 25.74
C ARG A 322 -10.27 -2.69 26.77
N GLY A 323 -9.10 -2.16 26.56
CA GLY A 323 -8.74 -0.91 27.18
C GLY A 323 -9.78 0.19 26.87
N PRO A 324 -9.73 1.32 27.56
CA PRO A 324 -10.62 2.43 27.23
C PRO A 324 -10.47 2.78 25.76
N THR A 325 -11.60 3.00 25.07
CA THR A 325 -11.60 3.50 23.70
C THR A 325 -10.81 4.81 23.67
N PRO A 326 -9.81 4.96 22.80
CA PRO A 326 -9.09 6.22 22.70
C PRO A 326 -10.07 7.37 22.48
N ALA A 327 -9.81 8.50 23.11
CA ALA A 327 -10.63 9.69 22.88
C ALA A 327 -10.55 10.09 21.41
N THR A 328 -11.71 10.38 20.82
CA THR A 328 -11.76 10.92 19.46
C THR A 328 -11.01 12.25 19.43
N PRO A 329 -10.02 12.43 18.52
CA PRO A 329 -9.30 13.69 18.42
C PRO A 329 -10.25 14.87 18.24
N ALA A 330 -10.01 15.95 18.96
CA ALA A 330 -10.77 17.20 18.77
C ALA A 330 -10.49 17.78 17.39
N PHE A 331 -11.54 18.09 16.64
CA PHE A 331 -11.42 18.73 15.35
C PHE A 331 -11.52 20.25 15.47
N LYS A 332 -10.63 20.93 14.80
CA LYS A 332 -10.72 22.38 14.62
C LYS A 332 -10.90 22.69 13.15
N ILE A 333 -11.84 23.56 12.84
CA ILE A 333 -11.99 24.08 11.48
C ILE A 333 -10.73 24.89 11.17
N ARG A 334 -10.00 24.48 10.14
CA ARG A 334 -8.72 25.07 9.75
C ARG A 334 -8.79 25.95 8.52
N ARG A 335 -9.87 25.83 7.78
CA ARG A 335 -10.09 26.55 6.51
C ARG A 335 -11.57 26.83 6.31
N ASP A 336 -11.86 27.98 5.72
CA ASP A 336 -13.21 28.39 5.32
C ASP A 336 -13.40 28.08 3.83
N THR A 337 -14.50 27.42 3.49
CA THR A 337 -14.89 27.13 2.12
C THR A 337 -15.40 28.38 1.43
N ILE A 338 -14.98 28.62 0.19
CA ILE A 338 -15.41 29.74 -0.64
C ILE A 338 -16.18 29.19 -1.82
N LYS A 339 -17.46 29.54 -1.95
CA LYS A 339 -18.30 29.13 -3.07
C LYS A 339 -18.20 30.10 -4.24
N ALA A 340 -18.05 29.57 -5.45
CA ALA A 340 -18.18 30.37 -6.65
C ALA A 340 -19.66 30.74 -6.92
N VAL A 341 -19.88 31.90 -7.50
CA VAL A 341 -21.24 32.40 -7.83
C VAL A 341 -21.51 32.39 -9.33
N GLU A 342 -20.49 32.23 -10.14
CA GLU A 342 -20.56 32.11 -11.59
C GLU A 342 -19.36 31.34 -12.11
N ILE A 343 -19.57 30.53 -13.13
CA ILE A 343 -18.53 29.71 -13.73
C ILE A 343 -18.61 29.88 -15.25
N THR A 344 -17.47 30.12 -15.87
CA THR A 344 -17.33 30.20 -17.32
C THR A 344 -16.17 29.31 -17.78
N ALA A 345 -16.18 28.87 -19.04
CA ALA A 345 -15.15 28.01 -19.58
C ALA A 345 -14.88 28.30 -21.04
N GLY A 346 -13.76 27.82 -21.56
CA GLY A 346 -13.40 27.93 -22.96
C GLY A 346 -14.25 27.08 -23.90
N SER A 347 -14.88 26.02 -23.37
CA SER A 347 -15.75 25.11 -24.12
C SER A 347 -16.70 24.38 -23.18
N ASN A 348 -17.75 23.74 -23.73
CA ASN A 348 -18.75 22.93 -22.99
C ASN A 348 -19.32 23.67 -21.77
N THR A 349 -19.71 24.92 -21.98
CA THR A 349 -20.15 25.84 -20.91
C THR A 349 -21.46 25.41 -20.22
N ASP A 350 -22.24 24.53 -20.83
CA ASP A 350 -23.46 23.93 -20.29
C ASP A 350 -23.20 22.96 -19.13
N LYS A 351 -21.94 22.47 -18.99
CA LYS A 351 -21.55 21.48 -17.99
C LYS A 351 -20.66 22.01 -16.86
N VAL A 352 -20.41 23.30 -16.82
CA VAL A 352 -19.46 23.89 -15.85
C VAL A 352 -19.91 23.72 -14.40
N GLN A 353 -21.23 23.62 -14.13
CA GLN A 353 -21.76 23.42 -12.78
C GLN A 353 -21.36 22.06 -12.18
N ALA A 354 -21.10 21.07 -13.02
CA ALA A 354 -20.61 19.75 -12.60
C ALA A 354 -19.26 19.78 -11.89
N THR A 355 -18.58 20.93 -11.86
CA THR A 355 -17.32 21.07 -11.12
C THR A 355 -17.49 21.56 -9.68
N VAL A 356 -18.72 21.82 -9.23
CA VAL A 356 -19.03 22.35 -7.89
C VAL A 356 -20.37 21.82 -7.35
N ASP A 357 -20.87 20.70 -7.88
CA ASP A 357 -22.18 20.13 -7.52
C ASP A 357 -22.12 19.06 -6.44
N ASP A 358 -20.90 18.73 -5.99
CA ASP A 358 -20.61 17.68 -4.99
C ASP A 358 -21.09 16.28 -5.43
N ASP A 359 -21.17 16.04 -6.75
CA ASP A 359 -21.49 14.74 -7.36
C ASP A 359 -20.30 14.20 -8.14
N GLU A 360 -19.59 13.24 -7.58
CA GLU A 360 -18.41 12.63 -8.23
C GLU A 360 -18.75 11.80 -9.49
N ALA A 361 -20.01 11.59 -9.80
CA ALA A 361 -20.42 10.93 -11.04
C ALA A 361 -20.53 11.91 -12.22
N THR A 362 -20.52 13.19 -11.96
CA THR A 362 -20.55 14.25 -12.99
C THR A 362 -19.16 14.86 -13.18
N HIS A 363 -18.95 15.54 -14.29
CA HIS A 363 -17.71 16.27 -14.55
C HIS A 363 -17.87 17.25 -15.72
N TRP A 364 -17.00 18.25 -15.74
CA TRP A 364 -16.78 19.09 -16.92
C TRP A 364 -15.49 18.65 -17.62
N ALA A 365 -15.54 18.63 -18.95
CA ALA A 365 -14.36 18.40 -19.80
C ALA A 365 -14.32 19.42 -20.93
N SER A 366 -13.14 19.98 -21.22
CA SER A 366 -12.95 20.83 -22.39
C SER A 366 -13.03 20.03 -23.69
N ASP A 367 -13.11 20.73 -24.83
CA ASP A 367 -13.23 20.13 -26.17
C ASP A 367 -11.94 19.46 -26.70
N GLY A 368 -10.91 19.33 -25.88
CA GLY A 368 -9.63 18.71 -26.22
C GLY A 368 -8.62 19.65 -26.89
N LYS A 369 -9.00 20.89 -27.19
CA LYS A 369 -8.10 21.91 -27.72
C LYS A 369 -7.48 22.72 -26.58
N LEU A 370 -6.17 22.92 -26.65
CA LEU A 370 -5.43 23.57 -25.57
C LEU A 370 -5.89 25.02 -25.34
N GLU A 371 -6.22 25.74 -26.40
CA GLU A 371 -6.71 27.11 -26.32
C GLU A 371 -8.04 27.24 -25.59
N ASN A 372 -8.86 26.19 -25.56
CA ASN A 372 -10.16 26.13 -24.90
C ASN A 372 -10.11 25.37 -23.56
N ALA A 373 -8.93 24.88 -23.17
CA ALA A 373 -8.76 24.06 -21.97
C ALA A 373 -8.60 24.94 -20.72
N TRP A 374 -9.62 25.72 -20.42
CA TRP A 374 -9.67 26.58 -19.24
C TRP A 374 -11.09 26.70 -18.68
N ILE A 375 -11.17 26.94 -17.37
CA ILE A 375 -12.40 27.24 -16.62
C ILE A 375 -12.10 28.37 -15.63
N GLU A 376 -13.05 29.27 -15.44
CA GLU A 376 -12.94 30.43 -14.56
C GLU A 376 -14.11 30.50 -13.59
N TYR A 377 -13.82 30.68 -12.33
CA TYR A 377 -14.75 30.79 -11.22
C TYR A 377 -14.77 32.21 -10.70
N ARG A 378 -15.95 32.82 -10.64
CA ARG A 378 -16.15 34.14 -10.03
C ARG A 378 -16.59 33.96 -8.57
N LEU A 379 -15.86 34.56 -7.67
CA LEU A 379 -16.15 34.57 -6.24
C LEU A 379 -17.17 35.70 -5.90
N PRO A 380 -17.93 35.59 -4.79
CA PRO A 380 -18.92 36.59 -4.40
C PRO A 380 -18.32 38.00 -4.22
N LYS A 381 -17.08 38.07 -3.81
CA LYS A 381 -16.31 39.32 -3.57
C LYS A 381 -14.81 39.03 -3.71
N ALA A 382 -14.02 40.09 -3.88
CA ALA A 382 -12.58 39.97 -3.86
C ALA A 382 -12.10 39.53 -2.45
N GLN A 383 -11.48 38.35 -2.39
CA GLN A 383 -10.98 37.76 -1.15
C GLN A 383 -9.72 36.93 -1.40
N GLN A 384 -9.07 36.54 -0.35
CA GLN A 384 -7.90 35.67 -0.41
C GLN A 384 -8.37 34.22 -0.57
N VAL A 385 -7.73 33.50 -1.48
CA VAL A 385 -7.81 32.05 -1.62
C VAL A 385 -6.41 31.50 -1.40
N ASP A 386 -6.28 30.61 -0.44
CA ASP A 386 -4.99 30.05 -0.04
C ASP A 386 -4.74 28.67 -0.66
N GLU A 387 -5.84 27.96 -0.97
CA GLU A 387 -5.78 26.59 -1.49
C GLU A 387 -6.93 26.33 -2.47
N ILE A 388 -6.64 25.47 -3.45
CA ILE A 388 -7.65 24.84 -4.29
C ILE A 388 -7.52 23.33 -4.15
N SER A 389 -8.62 22.66 -3.88
CA SER A 389 -8.71 21.21 -4.00
C SER A 389 -9.39 20.85 -5.32
N LEU A 390 -8.73 20.02 -6.13
CA LEU A 390 -9.23 19.55 -7.42
C LEU A 390 -9.34 18.05 -7.43
N LYS A 391 -10.45 17.54 -7.99
CA LYS A 391 -10.55 16.16 -8.42
C LYS A 391 -10.59 16.14 -9.94
N LEU A 392 -9.58 15.53 -10.55
CA LEU A 392 -9.34 15.53 -11.99
C LEU A 392 -9.62 14.14 -12.57
N ILE A 393 -10.13 14.05 -13.80
CA ILE A 393 -10.32 12.76 -14.48
C ILE A 393 -8.96 12.10 -14.72
N GLY A 394 -8.87 10.81 -14.42
CA GLY A 394 -7.63 10.06 -14.57
C GLY A 394 -6.54 10.45 -13.56
N TRP A 395 -6.92 11.08 -12.46
CA TRP A 395 -6.06 11.60 -11.38
C TRP A 395 -4.98 10.61 -10.90
N ARG A 396 -5.19 9.31 -11.07
CA ARG A 396 -4.24 8.27 -10.69
C ARG A 396 -3.05 8.14 -11.68
N ILE A 397 -3.30 8.31 -12.96
CA ILE A 397 -2.32 8.03 -14.03
C ILE A 397 -1.97 9.27 -14.86
N ARG A 398 -2.90 10.24 -14.94
CA ARG A 398 -2.77 11.42 -15.82
C ARG A 398 -2.11 12.58 -15.11
N SER A 399 -1.15 13.21 -15.75
CA SER A 399 -0.59 14.47 -15.30
C SER A 399 -1.24 15.65 -16.02
N TYR A 400 -1.49 16.71 -15.27
CA TYR A 400 -2.09 17.95 -15.74
C TYR A 400 -1.13 19.13 -15.50
N PRO A 401 -0.48 19.67 -16.52
CA PRO A 401 0.28 20.92 -16.40
C PRO A 401 -0.70 22.09 -16.29
N LEU A 402 -0.82 22.67 -15.12
CA LEU A 402 -1.81 23.70 -14.82
C LEU A 402 -1.16 25.07 -14.57
N ARG A 403 -1.85 26.12 -14.99
CA ARG A 403 -1.66 27.48 -14.52
C ARG A 403 -2.97 27.96 -13.90
N ILE A 404 -2.86 28.50 -12.69
CA ILE A 404 -3.99 29.12 -12.00
C ILE A 404 -3.70 30.59 -11.82
N THR A 405 -4.67 31.43 -12.18
CA THR A 405 -4.56 32.88 -12.03
C THR A 405 -5.68 33.44 -11.18
N MET A 406 -5.37 34.48 -10.41
CA MET A 406 -6.32 35.29 -9.66
C MET A 406 -6.34 36.68 -10.23
N ASP A 407 -7.47 37.10 -10.84
CA ASP A 407 -7.60 38.37 -11.58
C ASP A 407 -6.44 38.62 -12.56
N GLY A 408 -6.03 37.55 -13.28
CA GLY A 408 -4.93 37.58 -14.26
C GLY A 408 -3.52 37.39 -13.68
N LYS A 409 -3.32 37.50 -12.36
CA LYS A 409 -2.03 37.22 -11.71
C LYS A 409 -1.86 35.72 -11.50
N VAL A 410 -0.72 35.17 -11.90
CA VAL A 410 -0.39 33.77 -11.66
C VAL A 410 -0.23 33.52 -10.16
N VAL A 411 -0.98 32.55 -9.61
CA VAL A 411 -0.94 32.14 -8.21
C VAL A 411 -0.49 30.70 -8.04
N TYR A 412 -0.50 29.92 -9.11
CA TYR A 412 0.07 28.58 -9.20
C TYR A 412 0.47 28.28 -10.64
N GLU A 413 1.60 27.62 -10.84
CA GLU A 413 2.01 27.05 -12.11
C GLU A 413 2.84 25.78 -11.86
N GLY A 414 2.43 24.66 -12.43
CA GLY A 414 3.08 23.37 -12.26
C GLY A 414 2.24 22.18 -12.70
N GLU A 415 2.79 20.99 -12.60
CA GLU A 415 2.01 19.76 -12.78
C GLU A 415 1.19 19.49 -11.50
N ALA A 416 -0.12 19.25 -11.66
CA ALA A 416 -0.93 18.76 -10.56
C ALA A 416 -0.40 17.38 -10.13
N PRO A 417 -0.15 17.15 -8.83
CA PRO A 417 0.30 15.86 -8.34
C PRO A 417 -0.73 14.78 -8.67
N LYS A 418 -0.27 13.56 -8.88
CA LYS A 418 -1.17 12.40 -8.94
C LYS A 418 -1.69 12.12 -7.55
N SER A 419 -2.97 11.81 -7.45
CA SER A 419 -3.63 11.50 -6.19
C SER A 419 -4.55 10.29 -6.35
N LEU A 420 -5.21 9.89 -5.29
CA LEU A 420 -6.27 8.88 -5.32
C LEU A 420 -7.66 9.51 -5.15
N GLY A 421 -7.75 10.79 -5.29
CA GLY A 421 -8.97 11.55 -5.14
C GLY A 421 -8.70 13.02 -5.40
N TYR A 422 -8.83 13.81 -4.37
CA TYR A 422 -8.54 15.24 -4.43
C TYR A 422 -7.04 15.52 -4.35
N VAL A 423 -6.60 16.54 -5.08
CA VAL A 423 -5.30 17.15 -4.94
C VAL A 423 -5.45 18.58 -4.45
N THR A 424 -4.83 18.91 -3.33
CA THR A 424 -4.82 20.28 -2.80
C THR A 424 -3.59 21.02 -3.29
N LEU A 425 -3.81 22.09 -4.02
CA LEU A 425 -2.78 22.96 -4.56
C LEU A 425 -2.69 24.24 -3.71
N PRO A 426 -1.57 24.48 -3.00
CA PRO A 426 -1.36 25.73 -2.28
C PRO A 426 -1.15 26.85 -3.29
N LEU A 427 -1.82 27.99 -3.09
CA LEU A 427 -1.70 29.16 -3.94
C LEU A 427 -0.75 30.18 -3.34
N GLN A 428 -0.02 30.90 -4.20
CA GLN A 428 0.67 32.10 -3.78
C GLN A 428 -0.35 33.15 -3.30
N ALA A 429 -0.06 33.81 -2.19
CA ALA A 429 -0.96 34.78 -1.60
C ALA A 429 -1.40 35.85 -2.61
N ALA A 430 -2.68 35.86 -2.93
CA ALA A 430 -3.30 36.85 -3.80
C ALA A 430 -4.75 37.06 -3.36
N ARG A 431 -5.24 38.28 -3.53
CA ARG A 431 -6.62 38.66 -3.31
C ARG A 431 -7.27 39.00 -4.64
N GLY A 432 -8.40 38.41 -4.92
CA GLY A 432 -9.12 38.65 -6.16
C GLY A 432 -10.52 38.05 -6.14
N SER A 433 -11.22 38.19 -7.25
CA SER A 433 -12.60 37.72 -7.43
C SER A 433 -12.78 36.75 -8.58
N ARG A 434 -11.77 36.61 -9.47
CA ARG A 434 -11.82 35.69 -10.61
C ARG A 434 -10.64 34.74 -10.54
N LEU A 435 -10.92 33.48 -10.46
CA LEU A 435 -9.95 32.41 -10.39
C LEU A 435 -10.06 31.52 -11.62
N ARG A 436 -9.00 31.50 -12.43
CA ARG A 436 -8.98 30.75 -13.69
C ARG A 436 -7.97 29.63 -13.61
N ILE A 437 -8.40 28.43 -13.95
CA ILE A 437 -7.59 27.23 -14.11
C ILE A 437 -7.46 26.93 -15.60
N ALA A 438 -6.25 26.77 -16.09
CA ALA A 438 -5.98 26.48 -17.49
C ALA A 438 -4.85 25.46 -17.65
N LEU A 439 -4.91 24.65 -18.70
CA LEU A 439 -3.76 23.85 -19.11
C LEU A 439 -2.69 24.73 -19.73
N THR A 440 -1.42 24.41 -19.45
CA THR A 440 -0.25 25.05 -20.08
C THR A 440 0.40 24.17 -21.15
N GLY A 441 -0.05 22.93 -21.28
CA GLY A 441 0.46 21.95 -22.24
C GLY A 441 -0.41 20.72 -22.34
N ALA A 442 -0.02 19.77 -23.17
CA ALA A 442 -0.75 18.51 -23.29
C ALA A 442 -0.70 17.70 -22.00
N THR A 443 -1.85 17.12 -21.62
CA THR A 443 -1.89 16.11 -20.57
C THR A 443 -1.14 14.86 -21.00
N ALA A 444 -0.69 14.06 -20.04
CA ALA A 444 0.02 12.83 -20.33
C ALA A 444 -0.39 11.73 -19.33
N ASP A 445 -0.68 10.55 -19.87
CA ASP A 445 -0.88 9.37 -19.08
C ASP A 445 0.47 8.69 -18.80
N ARG A 446 0.59 8.14 -17.61
CA ARG A 446 1.77 7.41 -17.17
C ARG A 446 1.31 6.21 -16.39
N ASP A 447 1.85 5.04 -16.70
CA ASP A 447 1.60 3.84 -15.93
C ASP A 447 1.93 4.10 -14.44
N GLY A 448 0.99 3.70 -13.58
CA GLY A 448 1.10 3.91 -12.14
C GLY A 448 2.12 3.00 -11.45
N PHE A 449 2.59 1.97 -12.13
CA PHE A 449 3.39 0.91 -11.47
C PHE A 449 4.89 1.15 -11.61
N GLY A 450 5.52 2.04 -12.02
CA GLY A 450 6.97 2.28 -11.97
C GLY A 450 7.86 1.01 -11.93
N LYS A 451 9.13 1.19 -11.77
CA LYS A 451 10.11 0.08 -11.69
C LYS A 451 9.94 -0.74 -10.40
N ILE A 452 9.64 -2.03 -10.54
CA ILE A 452 9.50 -2.96 -9.39
C ILE A 452 10.83 -3.70 -9.19
N VAL A 453 11.81 -3.02 -8.62
CA VAL A 453 13.17 -3.58 -8.35
C VAL A 453 13.12 -4.64 -7.26
N GLU A 454 12.14 -4.55 -6.36
CA GLU A 454 11.92 -5.48 -5.24
C GLU A 454 11.65 -6.91 -5.70
N ILE A 455 11.01 -7.08 -6.85
CA ILE A 455 10.66 -8.41 -7.37
C ILE A 455 11.82 -9.02 -8.16
N THR A 456 12.53 -8.23 -8.93
CA THR A 456 13.55 -8.76 -9.85
C THR A 456 14.95 -8.75 -9.28
N GLY A 457 15.22 -7.95 -8.24
CA GLY A 457 16.58 -7.73 -7.74
C GLY A 457 17.55 -7.14 -8.77
N ALA A 458 17.09 -6.88 -9.98
CA ALA A 458 17.88 -6.52 -11.14
C ALA A 458 17.83 -5.02 -11.44
N LYS A 459 18.81 -4.56 -12.21
CA LYS A 459 18.89 -3.22 -12.76
C LYS A 459 17.73 -2.93 -13.69
N ALA A 460 16.55 -2.83 -13.41
CA ALA A 460 15.50 -2.46 -14.36
C ALA A 460 14.87 -3.59 -15.21
N GLY A 461 14.70 -4.77 -14.63
CA GLY A 461 14.06 -5.86 -15.38
C GLY A 461 12.58 -5.65 -15.68
N PHE A 462 11.87 -4.86 -14.90
CA PHE A 462 10.47 -4.52 -15.10
C PHE A 462 10.30 -3.01 -15.11
N ASP A 463 10.70 -2.37 -16.19
CA ASP A 463 10.25 -1.03 -16.48
C ASP A 463 8.89 -1.10 -17.16
N THR A 464 7.83 -1.16 -16.37
CA THR A 464 6.49 -0.87 -16.84
C THR A 464 6.26 0.63 -16.94
N GLY A 465 7.29 1.42 -16.73
CA GLY A 465 7.27 2.86 -16.97
C GLY A 465 7.05 3.11 -18.45
N ALA A 466 5.80 2.87 -18.90
CA ALA A 466 5.38 3.35 -20.19
C ALA A 466 5.85 4.80 -20.33
N GLU A 467 6.48 5.11 -21.42
CA GLU A 467 6.81 6.47 -21.79
C GLU A 467 5.56 7.33 -21.57
N LYS A 468 5.76 8.54 -21.06
CA LYS A 468 4.70 9.51 -20.85
C LYS A 468 3.97 9.74 -22.17
N VAL A 469 2.84 9.05 -22.37
CA VAL A 469 2.05 9.17 -23.59
C VAL A 469 1.27 10.47 -23.53
N LYS A 470 1.51 11.37 -24.49
CA LYS A 470 0.73 12.60 -24.61
C LYS A 470 -0.69 12.26 -25.05
N THR A 471 -1.67 12.62 -24.25
CA THR A 471 -3.09 12.30 -24.49
C THR A 471 -3.87 13.46 -25.09
N GLY A 472 -3.31 14.67 -25.21
CA GLY A 472 -3.94 15.82 -25.83
C GLY A 472 -4.11 17.03 -24.93
N GLY A 473 -4.85 18.03 -25.41
CA GLY A 473 -5.06 19.33 -24.76
C GLY A 473 -6.34 19.42 -23.92
N GLY A 474 -6.91 18.32 -23.43
CA GLY A 474 -8.15 18.31 -22.69
C GLY A 474 -7.96 18.50 -21.19
N LEU A 475 -8.65 19.47 -20.59
CA LEU A 475 -8.81 19.62 -19.13
C LEU A 475 -10.15 18.99 -18.72
N SER A 476 -10.12 18.13 -17.71
CA SER A 476 -11.33 17.50 -17.19
C SER A 476 -11.34 17.53 -15.68
N ILE A 477 -12.34 18.17 -15.10
CA ILE A 477 -12.51 18.40 -13.67
C ILE A 477 -13.82 17.76 -13.20
N ILE A 478 -13.74 16.93 -12.18
CA ILE A 478 -14.88 16.36 -11.47
C ILE A 478 -15.35 17.39 -10.44
N GLU A 479 -14.44 17.85 -9.56
CA GLU A 479 -14.74 18.81 -8.51
C GLU A 479 -13.62 19.84 -8.34
N ALA A 480 -14.03 21.07 -7.98
CA ALA A 480 -13.16 22.17 -7.63
C ALA A 480 -13.63 22.89 -6.38
N GLU A 481 -12.83 22.94 -5.36
CA GLU A 481 -13.13 23.58 -4.09
C GLU A 481 -12.08 24.65 -3.76
N PHE A 482 -12.53 25.76 -3.19
CA PHE A 482 -11.70 26.91 -2.89
C PHE A 482 -11.69 27.19 -1.41
N TYR A 483 -10.51 27.41 -0.84
CA TYR A 483 -10.36 27.57 0.60
C TYR A 483 -9.50 28.77 1.00
N LYS A 484 -9.90 29.37 2.12
CA LYS A 484 -9.09 30.32 2.88
C LYS A 484 -8.66 29.66 4.18
N ARG A 485 -7.36 29.69 4.51
CA ARG A 485 -6.85 29.22 5.79
C ARG A 485 -7.28 30.17 6.92
N ARG A 486 -7.60 29.58 8.07
CA ARG A 486 -7.89 30.33 9.31
C ARG A 486 -6.64 30.63 10.10
#